data_8ff50076175d5537e3b303830036c86e
#
_entry.id   8ff50076175d5537e3b303830036c86e
#
_cell.length_a   1.000
_cell.length_b   1.000
_cell.length_c   1.000
_cell.angle_alpha   90.00
_cell.angle_beta   90.00
_cell.angle_gamma   90.00
#
_symmetry.space_group_name_H-M   'P 1'
#
loop_
_entity.id
_entity.type
_entity.pdbx_description
1 polymer ?
#
loop_
_entity_poly.entity_id
_entity_poly.type
_entity_poly.pdbx_seq_one_letter_code
_entity_poly.pdbx_strand_id
1 'polypeptide(L)'
;MSVKTTIKNFIVACGQLPVISGIVHQKSVQKQLEKIPGLQLLYPNGWDRIHPFDRFHGTDTSGVATVTALPAHEIARAYAINYAGSQPSVLRLALAQLPRLEGYTFLDLGCGKGRPLLVASEFSFREIIGVELSPPLAQIAQRNATTIANRFPARTSVRVAVGDASNYPLPPGNLVIFLYNPFHAELIANVVAGVEAALASEDRSIYVIYYNPVSGHCFDASPQLRRHFAKMLPYGDEELGYGPDRDDPIVIWHGGITSRPIDASAAAKIFVQNKSRAKIESLQSAV
;
A
#
# COMPACT_ATOMS: atom_id res chain seq x y z
N MET A 1 -7.67 37.49 7.81
CA MET A 1 -7.32 36.37 6.91
C MET A 1 -6.35 36.88 5.85
N SER A 2 -5.26 36.19 5.60
CA SER A 2 -4.30 36.61 4.54
C SER A 2 -4.95 36.42 3.16
N VAL A 3 -4.73 37.38 2.23
CA VAL A 3 -5.16 37.27 0.82
C VAL A 3 -4.76 35.94 0.19
N LYS A 4 -3.57 35.41 0.53
CA LYS A 4 -3.11 34.09 0.10
C LYS A 4 -4.03 32.95 0.58
N THR A 5 -4.54 33.03 1.81
CA THR A 5 -5.46 32.01 2.37
C THR A 5 -6.81 32.08 1.67
N THR A 6 -7.30 33.27 1.36
CA THR A 6 -8.57 33.45 0.65
C THR A 6 -8.49 32.87 -0.79
N ILE A 7 -7.42 33.17 -1.51
CA ILE A 7 -7.18 32.61 -2.87
C ILE A 7 -7.07 31.10 -2.83
N LYS A 8 -6.33 30.54 -1.88
CA LYS A 8 -6.22 29.09 -1.70
C LYS A 8 -7.59 28.42 -1.50
N ASN A 9 -8.39 28.96 -0.57
CA ASN A 9 -9.72 28.41 -0.26
C ASN A 9 -10.68 28.54 -1.46
N PHE A 10 -10.58 29.61 -2.24
CA PHE A 10 -11.37 29.79 -3.46
C PHE A 10 -11.02 28.72 -4.52
N ILE A 11 -9.72 28.48 -4.77
CA ILE A 11 -9.27 27.46 -5.73
C ILE A 11 -9.76 26.07 -5.30
N VAL A 12 -9.64 25.72 -4.01
CA VAL A 12 -10.13 24.45 -3.46
C VAL A 12 -11.64 24.32 -3.65
N ALA A 13 -12.41 25.38 -3.35
CA ALA A 13 -13.86 25.37 -3.54
C ALA A 13 -14.27 25.20 -5.02
N CYS A 14 -13.55 25.85 -5.94
CA CYS A 14 -13.75 25.65 -7.38
C CYS A 14 -13.53 24.19 -7.81
N GLY A 15 -12.50 23.53 -7.29
CA GLY A 15 -12.20 22.12 -7.59
C GLY A 15 -13.29 21.15 -7.12
N GLN A 16 -14.11 21.53 -6.14
CA GLN A 16 -15.21 20.71 -5.62
C GLN A 16 -16.51 20.84 -6.42
N LEU A 17 -16.62 21.81 -7.34
CA LEU A 17 -17.79 21.91 -8.21
C LEU A 17 -17.90 20.69 -9.11
N PRO A 18 -19.11 20.06 -9.25
CA PRO A 18 -19.27 18.76 -9.93
C PRO A 18 -18.68 18.70 -11.34
N VAL A 19 -18.85 19.76 -12.13
CA VAL A 19 -18.33 19.85 -13.51
C VAL A 19 -16.80 19.97 -13.50
N ILE A 20 -16.25 20.82 -12.66
CA ILE A 20 -14.80 21.04 -12.55
C ILE A 20 -14.14 19.80 -11.98
N SER A 21 -14.70 19.21 -10.92
CA SER A 21 -14.24 17.94 -10.34
C SER A 21 -14.17 16.84 -11.40
N GLY A 22 -15.21 16.64 -12.20
CA GLY A 22 -15.22 15.64 -13.27
C GLY A 22 -14.11 15.84 -14.33
N ILE A 23 -13.74 17.10 -14.60
CA ILE A 23 -12.69 17.44 -15.56
C ILE A 23 -11.30 17.30 -14.94
N VAL A 24 -11.08 17.87 -13.75
CA VAL A 24 -9.75 17.89 -13.10
C VAL A 24 -9.29 16.52 -12.63
N HIS A 25 -10.22 15.58 -12.42
CA HIS A 25 -9.88 14.20 -12.06
C HIS A 25 -9.52 13.31 -13.28
N GLN A 26 -9.64 13.82 -14.51
CA GLN A 26 -9.14 13.11 -15.69
C GLN A 26 -7.60 13.15 -15.69
N LYS A 27 -6.94 11.98 -15.80
CA LYS A 27 -5.46 11.86 -15.72
C LYS A 27 -4.72 12.73 -16.74
N SER A 28 -5.28 12.89 -17.95
CA SER A 28 -4.70 13.76 -18.98
C SER A 28 -4.71 15.25 -18.58
N VAL A 29 -5.78 15.69 -17.93
CA VAL A 29 -5.94 17.07 -17.43
C VAL A 29 -5.06 17.28 -16.20
N GLN A 30 -5.03 16.36 -15.26
CA GLN A 30 -4.15 16.40 -14.09
C GLN A 30 -2.69 16.62 -14.48
N LYS A 31 -2.19 15.82 -15.44
CA LYS A 31 -0.81 15.93 -15.95
C LYS A 31 -0.46 17.32 -16.50
N GLN A 32 -1.45 18.06 -17.03
CA GLN A 32 -1.23 19.42 -17.52
C GLN A 32 -1.35 20.44 -16.39
N LEU A 33 -2.34 20.30 -15.50
CA LEU A 33 -2.57 21.22 -14.38
C LEU A 33 -1.44 21.18 -13.36
N GLU A 34 -0.81 20.02 -13.14
CA GLU A 34 0.33 19.87 -12.23
C GLU A 34 1.59 20.64 -12.66
N LYS A 35 1.67 21.03 -13.93
CA LYS A 35 2.76 21.88 -14.42
C LYS A 35 2.59 23.36 -13.99
N ILE A 36 1.41 23.74 -13.53
CA ILE A 36 1.08 25.13 -13.19
C ILE A 36 1.03 25.25 -11.67
N PRO A 37 1.98 25.99 -11.04
CA PRO A 37 1.99 26.19 -9.59
C PRO A 37 0.65 26.76 -9.09
N GLY A 38 0.12 26.15 -8.03
CA GLY A 38 -1.15 26.58 -7.39
C GLY A 38 -2.41 25.91 -7.93
N LEU A 39 -2.45 25.41 -9.17
CA LEU A 39 -3.61 24.67 -9.67
C LEU A 39 -3.73 23.25 -9.07
N GLN A 40 -2.67 22.76 -8.46
CA GLN A 40 -2.69 21.55 -7.62
C GLN A 40 -3.71 21.62 -6.49
N LEU A 41 -4.10 22.83 -6.06
CA LEU A 41 -5.12 23.06 -5.03
C LEU A 41 -6.55 22.75 -5.50
N LEU A 42 -6.76 22.52 -6.80
CA LEU A 42 -8.04 22.02 -7.34
C LEU A 42 -8.32 20.57 -6.93
N TYR A 43 -7.31 19.83 -6.44
CA TYR A 43 -7.46 18.48 -5.93
C TYR A 43 -7.60 18.52 -4.41
N PRO A 44 -8.78 18.25 -3.85
CA PRO A 44 -8.99 18.27 -2.40
C PRO A 44 -8.28 17.11 -1.70
N ASN A 45 -7.93 16.06 -2.45
CA ASN A 45 -7.29 14.87 -1.93
C ASN A 45 -5.95 14.62 -2.62
N GLY A 46 -4.84 14.57 -1.86
CA GLY A 46 -3.51 14.35 -2.40
C GLY A 46 -3.35 13.03 -3.17
N TRP A 47 -4.21 12.04 -2.87
CA TRP A 47 -4.19 10.75 -3.57
C TRP A 47 -4.69 10.80 -5.02
N ASP A 48 -5.48 11.80 -5.38
CA ASP A 48 -5.97 11.98 -6.74
C ASP A 48 -4.90 12.60 -7.67
N ARG A 49 -3.78 13.04 -7.11
CA ARG A 49 -2.67 13.64 -7.86
C ARG A 49 -1.74 12.57 -8.38
N ILE A 50 -1.11 12.83 -9.55
CA ILE A 50 -0.08 11.95 -10.08
C ILE A 50 1.14 12.00 -9.16
N HIS A 51 1.43 10.88 -8.52
CA HIS A 51 2.52 10.75 -7.56
C HIS A 51 3.90 11.02 -8.22
N PRO A 52 4.88 11.62 -7.53
CA PRO A 52 6.24 11.80 -8.05
C PRO A 52 6.88 10.50 -8.54
N PHE A 53 6.62 9.39 -7.85
CA PHE A 53 7.03 8.06 -8.27
C PHE A 53 6.55 7.71 -9.68
N ASP A 54 5.27 7.95 -10.00
CA ASP A 54 4.71 7.67 -11.31
C ASP A 54 5.29 8.59 -12.39
N ARG A 55 5.50 9.88 -12.06
CA ARG A 55 6.16 10.81 -12.98
C ARG A 55 7.57 10.38 -13.32
N PHE A 56 8.33 9.96 -12.32
CA PHE A 56 9.71 9.51 -12.51
C PHE A 56 9.78 8.19 -13.29
N HIS A 57 8.93 7.22 -12.97
CA HIS A 57 8.99 5.87 -13.53
C HIS A 57 8.16 5.68 -14.81
N GLY A 58 7.24 6.58 -15.14
CA GLY A 58 6.31 6.45 -16.26
C GLY A 58 5.19 5.43 -15.98
N THR A 59 4.84 5.23 -14.71
CA THR A 59 3.85 4.24 -14.25
C THR A 59 2.49 4.86 -13.94
N ASP A 60 1.48 4.03 -13.69
CA ASP A 60 0.12 4.41 -13.28
C ASP A 60 -0.22 3.72 -11.96
N THR A 61 0.31 4.24 -10.86
CA THR A 61 -0.01 3.74 -9.51
C THR A 61 -0.74 4.76 -8.65
N SER A 62 -1.08 5.92 -9.18
CA SER A 62 -1.82 7.00 -8.51
C SER A 62 -3.33 6.82 -8.59
N GLY A 63 -4.04 7.62 -7.78
CA GLY A 63 -5.49 7.66 -7.71
C GLY A 63 -6.06 6.66 -6.71
N VAL A 64 -7.35 6.82 -6.44
CA VAL A 64 -8.15 5.96 -5.56
C VAL A 64 -9.14 5.17 -6.41
N ALA A 65 -9.31 3.88 -6.12
CA ALA A 65 -10.37 3.07 -6.71
C ALA A 65 -11.27 2.53 -5.60
N THR A 66 -12.59 2.77 -5.71
CA THR A 66 -13.56 2.25 -4.75
C THR A 66 -13.90 0.80 -5.06
N VAL A 67 -14.08 -0.01 -4.03
CA VAL A 67 -14.46 -1.44 -4.16
C VAL A 67 -15.74 -1.62 -4.97
N THR A 68 -16.70 -0.71 -4.85
CA THR A 68 -17.97 -0.75 -5.57
C THR A 68 -17.82 -0.57 -7.10
N ALA A 69 -16.71 0.03 -7.54
CA ALA A 69 -16.40 0.23 -8.96
C ALA A 69 -15.62 -0.93 -9.59
N LEU A 70 -15.23 -1.94 -8.78
CA LEU A 70 -14.41 -3.06 -9.23
C LEU A 70 -15.28 -4.28 -9.50
N PRO A 71 -15.13 -4.97 -10.65
CA PRO A 71 -15.77 -6.26 -10.88
C PRO A 71 -15.09 -7.31 -9.99
N ALA A 72 -15.80 -7.80 -8.97
CA ALA A 72 -15.34 -8.83 -8.06
C ALA A 72 -16.55 -9.63 -7.52
N HIS A 73 -16.32 -10.84 -7.02
CA HIS A 73 -17.34 -11.62 -6.33
C HIS A 73 -17.92 -10.82 -5.14
N GLU A 74 -19.23 -10.90 -4.91
CA GLU A 74 -19.94 -10.10 -3.87
C GLU A 74 -19.35 -10.27 -2.46
N ILE A 75 -18.96 -11.48 -2.08
CA ILE A 75 -18.36 -11.78 -0.77
C ILE A 75 -17.01 -11.07 -0.63
N ALA A 76 -16.15 -11.14 -1.64
CA ALA A 76 -14.85 -10.49 -1.61
C ALA A 76 -14.96 -8.96 -1.62
N ARG A 77 -16.01 -8.38 -2.26
CA ARG A 77 -16.31 -6.93 -2.20
C ARG A 77 -16.65 -6.44 -0.81
N ALA A 78 -17.39 -7.23 -0.04
CA ALA A 78 -17.83 -6.85 1.31
C ALA A 78 -16.64 -6.67 2.28
N TYR A 79 -15.50 -7.32 2.01
CA TYR A 79 -14.34 -7.34 2.89
C TYR A 79 -13.10 -6.61 2.34
N ALA A 80 -13.10 -6.24 1.06
CA ALA A 80 -11.99 -5.48 0.47
C ALA A 80 -12.08 -3.99 0.83
N ILE A 81 -10.92 -3.36 0.98
CA ILE A 81 -10.80 -1.92 1.25
C ILE A 81 -10.45 -1.19 -0.05
N ASN A 82 -10.82 0.09 -0.13
CA ASN A 82 -10.53 0.90 -1.30
C ASN A 82 -9.03 0.94 -1.62
N TYR A 83 -8.68 0.83 -2.90
CA TYR A 83 -7.31 1.01 -3.34
C TYR A 83 -6.83 2.43 -3.08
N ALA A 84 -5.66 2.56 -2.48
CA ALA A 84 -4.84 3.76 -2.43
C ALA A 84 -3.36 3.36 -2.51
N GLY A 85 -2.54 4.15 -3.22
CA GLY A 85 -1.11 3.83 -3.35
C GLY A 85 -0.36 4.12 -2.05
N SER A 86 0.44 3.16 -1.56
CA SER A 86 1.37 3.35 -0.43
C SER A 86 2.48 4.36 -0.78
N GLN A 87 3.09 4.96 0.25
CA GLN A 87 4.23 5.85 0.03
C GLN A 87 5.52 5.04 -0.17
N PRO A 88 6.25 5.24 -1.28
CA PRO A 88 7.49 4.50 -1.58
C PRO A 88 8.55 4.63 -0.50
N SER A 89 8.75 5.83 0.06
CA SER A 89 9.74 6.07 1.11
C SER A 89 9.50 5.22 2.35
N VAL A 90 8.24 5.10 2.77
CA VAL A 90 7.83 4.31 3.94
C VAL A 90 8.16 2.83 3.73
N LEU A 91 7.85 2.28 2.55
CA LEU A 91 8.20 0.90 2.24
C LEU A 91 9.71 0.68 2.15
N ARG A 92 10.48 1.61 1.54
CA ARG A 92 11.95 1.53 1.52
C ARG A 92 12.54 1.51 2.92
N LEU A 93 12.05 2.39 3.81
CA LEU A 93 12.47 2.42 5.21
C LEU A 93 12.12 1.14 5.97
N ALA A 94 10.94 0.55 5.69
CA ALA A 94 10.53 -0.72 6.28
C ALA A 94 11.42 -1.88 5.80
N LEU A 95 11.69 -1.97 4.50
CA LEU A 95 12.57 -3.00 3.92
C LEU A 95 14.01 -2.90 4.43
N ALA A 96 14.50 -1.68 4.71
CA ALA A 96 15.82 -1.47 5.30
C ALA A 96 15.96 -2.03 6.73
N GLN A 97 14.85 -2.35 7.41
CA GLN A 97 14.89 -3.01 8.73
C GLN A 97 15.13 -4.52 8.63
N LEU A 98 14.99 -5.11 7.44
CA LEU A 98 15.12 -6.55 7.24
C LEU A 98 16.58 -6.97 7.01
N PRO A 99 16.90 -8.29 7.10
CA PRO A 99 18.20 -8.81 6.73
C PRO A 99 18.43 -8.71 5.21
N ARG A 100 19.50 -9.36 4.72
CA ARG A 100 19.72 -9.49 3.27
C ARG A 100 18.56 -10.21 2.61
N LEU A 101 18.08 -9.67 1.48
CA LEU A 101 16.82 -10.06 0.86
C LEU A 101 16.98 -11.06 -0.32
N GLU A 102 18.20 -11.39 -0.72
CA GLU A 102 18.49 -12.25 -1.89
C GLU A 102 17.85 -13.64 -1.81
N GLY A 103 17.68 -14.16 -0.59
CA GLY A 103 17.02 -15.45 -0.34
C GLY A 103 15.51 -15.38 -0.16
N TYR A 104 14.91 -14.20 -0.23
CA TYR A 104 13.49 -14.00 0.07
C TYR A 104 12.66 -13.76 -1.18
N THR A 105 11.43 -14.28 -1.17
CA THR A 105 10.37 -13.84 -2.09
C THR A 105 9.58 -12.71 -1.44
N PHE A 106 9.39 -11.59 -2.14
CA PHE A 106 8.46 -10.54 -1.74
C PHE A 106 7.06 -10.88 -2.25
N LEU A 107 6.07 -10.89 -1.35
CA LEU A 107 4.68 -11.21 -1.66
C LEU A 107 3.77 -10.08 -1.18
N ASP A 108 3.15 -9.35 -2.11
CA ASP A 108 2.20 -8.28 -1.84
C ASP A 108 0.77 -8.82 -1.93
N LEU A 109 0.07 -8.89 -0.81
CA LEU A 109 -1.29 -9.40 -0.69
C LEU A 109 -2.31 -8.25 -0.80
N GLY A 110 -2.93 -8.13 -1.98
CA GLY A 110 -3.77 -6.99 -2.36
C GLY A 110 -2.95 -5.91 -3.04
N CYS A 111 -2.17 -6.26 -4.06
CA CYS A 111 -1.16 -5.37 -4.63
C CYS A 111 -1.73 -4.17 -5.41
N GLY A 112 -3.04 -4.13 -5.69
CA GLY A 112 -3.69 -3.06 -6.41
C GLY A 112 -3.03 -2.78 -7.76
N LYS A 113 -2.57 -1.55 -7.97
CA LYS A 113 -1.82 -1.16 -9.18
C LYS A 113 -0.33 -1.47 -9.11
N GLY A 114 0.15 -2.13 -8.05
CA GLY A 114 1.49 -2.70 -7.92
C GLY A 114 2.59 -1.77 -7.43
N ARG A 115 2.31 -0.59 -6.86
CA ARG A 115 3.38 0.32 -6.39
C ARG A 115 4.36 -0.36 -5.44
N PRO A 116 3.95 -1.15 -4.43
CA PRO A 116 4.88 -1.85 -3.56
C PRO A 116 5.78 -2.83 -4.30
N LEU A 117 5.26 -3.51 -5.34
CA LEU A 117 6.05 -4.44 -6.17
C LEU A 117 7.18 -3.72 -6.91
N LEU A 118 6.88 -2.52 -7.44
CA LEU A 118 7.87 -1.72 -8.16
C LEU A 118 8.95 -1.19 -7.21
N VAL A 119 8.57 -0.79 -5.99
CA VAL A 119 9.54 -0.41 -4.94
C VAL A 119 10.37 -1.63 -4.52
N ALA A 120 9.74 -2.80 -4.31
CA ALA A 120 10.46 -4.01 -3.96
C ALA A 120 11.50 -4.42 -5.04
N SER A 121 11.23 -4.11 -6.32
CA SER A 121 12.18 -4.38 -7.41
C SER A 121 13.47 -3.56 -7.33
N GLU A 122 13.54 -2.55 -6.48
CA GLU A 122 14.78 -1.81 -6.19
C GLU A 122 15.75 -2.60 -5.29
N PHE A 123 15.25 -3.70 -4.68
CA PHE A 123 16.00 -4.56 -3.76
C PHE A 123 16.25 -5.93 -4.40
N SER A 124 17.29 -6.63 -3.94
CA SER A 124 17.71 -7.92 -4.49
C SER A 124 16.87 -9.08 -3.95
N PHE A 125 15.56 -9.06 -4.17
CA PHE A 125 14.71 -10.21 -3.89
C PHE A 125 14.94 -11.35 -4.89
N ARG A 126 14.75 -12.60 -4.44
CA ARG A 126 14.76 -13.77 -5.33
C ARG A 126 13.61 -13.73 -6.34
N GLU A 127 12.43 -13.36 -5.88
CA GLU A 127 11.20 -13.28 -6.65
C GLU A 127 10.29 -12.18 -6.06
N ILE A 128 9.47 -11.54 -6.91
CA ILE A 128 8.50 -10.54 -6.49
C ILE A 128 7.14 -10.92 -7.06
N ILE A 129 6.15 -11.12 -6.17
CA ILE A 129 4.81 -11.57 -6.52
C ILE A 129 3.80 -10.60 -5.95
N GLY A 130 2.86 -10.14 -6.78
CA GLY A 130 1.66 -9.44 -6.36
C GLY A 130 0.43 -10.30 -6.58
N VAL A 131 -0.50 -10.28 -5.62
CA VAL A 131 -1.81 -10.92 -5.74
C VAL A 131 -2.87 -9.84 -5.68
N GLU A 132 -3.76 -9.79 -6.67
CA GLU A 132 -4.83 -8.80 -6.74
C GLU A 132 -6.14 -9.46 -7.17
N LEU A 133 -7.21 -9.17 -6.43
CA LEU A 133 -8.54 -9.73 -6.71
C LEU A 133 -9.17 -9.12 -7.96
N SER A 134 -8.93 -7.84 -8.22
CA SER A 134 -9.52 -7.08 -9.32
C SER A 134 -8.71 -7.28 -10.61
N PRO A 135 -9.23 -7.96 -11.66
CA PRO A 135 -8.53 -8.11 -12.92
C PRO A 135 -8.10 -6.78 -13.57
N PRO A 136 -8.92 -5.70 -13.55
CA PRO A 136 -8.49 -4.40 -14.07
C PRO A 136 -7.28 -3.82 -13.32
N LEU A 137 -7.23 -3.90 -11.99
CA LEU A 137 -6.08 -3.43 -11.22
C LEU A 137 -4.84 -4.29 -11.46
N ALA A 138 -4.99 -5.61 -11.48
CA ALA A 138 -3.91 -6.54 -11.80
C ALA A 138 -3.31 -6.28 -13.19
N GLN A 139 -4.14 -5.95 -14.19
CA GLN A 139 -3.65 -5.57 -15.52
C GLN A 139 -2.85 -4.26 -15.49
N ILE A 140 -3.26 -3.27 -14.67
CA ILE A 140 -2.48 -2.05 -14.47
C ILE A 140 -1.15 -2.38 -13.81
N ALA A 141 -1.14 -3.19 -12.75
CA ALA A 141 0.06 -3.64 -12.07
C ALA A 141 1.03 -4.35 -13.04
N GLN A 142 0.52 -5.23 -13.90
CA GLN A 142 1.34 -5.92 -14.90
C GLN A 142 1.94 -4.96 -15.94
N ARG A 143 1.19 -3.96 -16.42
CA ARG A 143 1.73 -2.92 -17.32
C ARG A 143 2.82 -2.10 -16.63
N ASN A 144 2.60 -1.73 -15.36
CA ASN A 144 3.58 -1.01 -14.57
C ASN A 144 4.87 -1.85 -14.37
N ALA A 145 4.73 -3.14 -14.08
CA ALA A 145 5.86 -4.07 -13.97
C ALA A 145 6.67 -4.14 -15.28
N THR A 146 5.98 -4.25 -16.42
CA THR A 146 6.62 -4.24 -17.74
C THR A 146 7.37 -2.92 -18.01
N THR A 147 6.77 -1.79 -17.64
CA THR A 147 7.42 -0.47 -17.78
C THR A 147 8.73 -0.40 -16.98
N ILE A 148 8.73 -0.91 -15.74
CA ILE A 148 9.92 -0.96 -14.89
C ILE A 148 10.97 -1.92 -15.44
N ALA A 149 10.56 -3.13 -15.86
CA ALA A 149 11.48 -4.12 -16.43
C ALA A 149 12.21 -3.59 -17.68
N ASN A 150 11.50 -2.90 -18.56
CA ASN A 150 12.09 -2.27 -19.75
C ASN A 150 13.08 -1.15 -19.41
N ARG A 151 12.76 -0.36 -18.37
CA ARG A 151 13.61 0.79 -17.98
C ARG A 151 14.78 0.39 -17.09
N PHE A 152 14.63 -0.64 -16.29
CA PHE A 152 15.60 -1.13 -15.31
C PHE A 152 15.78 -2.66 -15.41
N PRO A 153 16.39 -3.16 -16.50
CA PRO A 153 16.44 -4.61 -16.80
C PRO A 153 17.25 -5.42 -15.77
N ALA A 154 18.07 -4.78 -14.96
CA ALA A 154 18.82 -5.44 -13.87
C ALA A 154 18.01 -5.69 -12.61
N ARG A 155 16.80 -5.13 -12.50
CA ARG A 155 15.92 -5.35 -11.32
C ARG A 155 15.26 -6.70 -11.39
N THR A 156 14.90 -7.24 -10.20
CA THR A 156 14.12 -8.47 -10.10
C THR A 156 12.78 -8.31 -10.83
N SER A 157 12.42 -9.28 -11.66
CA SER A 157 11.16 -9.30 -12.39
C SER A 157 9.97 -9.43 -11.43
N VAL A 158 8.86 -8.79 -11.81
CA VAL A 158 7.61 -8.77 -11.04
C VAL A 158 6.58 -9.65 -11.73
N ARG A 159 5.96 -10.56 -10.98
CA ARG A 159 4.82 -11.37 -11.42
C ARG A 159 3.56 -10.92 -10.69
N VAL A 160 2.45 -10.77 -11.42
CA VAL A 160 1.15 -10.43 -10.85
C VAL A 160 0.18 -11.57 -11.11
N ALA A 161 -0.47 -12.06 -10.06
CA ALA A 161 -1.51 -13.08 -10.10
C ALA A 161 -2.87 -12.46 -9.80
N VAL A 162 -3.90 -12.83 -10.56
CA VAL A 162 -5.29 -12.52 -10.24
C VAL A 162 -5.80 -13.60 -9.29
N GLY A 163 -6.27 -13.23 -8.11
CA GLY A 163 -6.77 -14.17 -7.12
C GLY A 163 -7.13 -13.56 -5.78
N ASP A 164 -7.69 -14.40 -4.91
CA ASP A 164 -7.98 -14.03 -3.53
C ASP A 164 -6.69 -14.05 -2.69
N ALA A 165 -6.22 -12.87 -2.32
CA ALA A 165 -4.99 -12.71 -1.55
C ALA A 165 -5.11 -13.21 -0.09
N SER A 166 -6.34 -13.32 0.47
CA SER A 166 -6.53 -13.81 1.83
C SER A 166 -6.30 -15.33 1.98
N ASN A 167 -6.40 -16.07 0.88
CA ASN A 167 -6.24 -17.53 0.80
C ASN A 167 -5.17 -17.94 -0.23
N TYR A 168 -4.30 -17.01 -0.63
CA TYR A 168 -3.28 -17.30 -1.63
C TYR A 168 -2.23 -18.29 -1.07
N PRO A 169 -1.90 -19.38 -1.79
CA PRO A 169 -0.89 -20.33 -1.36
C PRO A 169 0.47 -19.67 -1.21
N LEU A 170 1.04 -19.68 -0.01
CA LEU A 170 2.34 -19.07 0.23
C LEU A 170 3.45 -19.82 -0.49
N PRO A 171 4.33 -19.15 -1.24
CA PRO A 171 5.46 -19.77 -1.91
C PRO A 171 6.42 -20.45 -0.91
N PRO A 172 7.17 -21.49 -1.32
CA PRO A 172 8.17 -22.12 -0.47
C PRO A 172 9.38 -21.22 -0.23
N GLY A 173 10.14 -21.49 0.84
CA GLY A 173 11.33 -20.74 1.25
C GLY A 173 11.01 -19.46 2.00
N ASN A 174 12.00 -18.60 2.17
CA ASN A 174 11.86 -17.37 2.96
C ASN A 174 10.97 -16.33 2.29
N LEU A 175 10.12 -15.66 3.09
CA LEU A 175 9.15 -14.68 2.59
C LEU A 175 9.26 -13.32 3.29
N VAL A 176 9.01 -12.27 2.52
CA VAL A 176 8.60 -10.96 3.02
C VAL A 176 7.18 -10.72 2.50
N ILE A 177 6.20 -10.83 3.37
CA ILE A 177 4.79 -10.58 3.06
C ILE A 177 4.51 -9.11 3.34
N PHE A 178 3.91 -8.41 2.39
CA PHE A 178 3.50 -7.03 2.53
C PHE A 178 1.98 -6.91 2.50
N LEU A 179 1.45 -6.07 3.39
CA LEU A 179 0.03 -5.75 3.53
C LEU A 179 -0.12 -4.23 3.69
N TYR A 180 -0.94 -3.59 2.85
CA TYR A 180 -1.37 -2.22 3.06
C TYR A 180 -2.86 -2.19 3.39
N ASN A 181 -3.22 -2.65 4.58
CA ASN A 181 -4.59 -2.72 5.08
C ASN A 181 -5.61 -3.21 4.03
N PRO A 182 -5.35 -4.36 3.38
CA PRO A 182 -6.13 -4.78 2.22
C PRO A 182 -7.48 -5.40 2.58
N PHE A 183 -7.66 -5.85 3.84
CA PHE A 183 -8.80 -6.65 4.31
C PHE A 183 -9.27 -6.26 5.70
N HIS A 184 -10.52 -6.64 6.01
CA HIS A 184 -11.03 -6.66 7.39
C HIS A 184 -10.39 -7.81 8.20
N ALA A 185 -10.58 -7.77 9.53
CA ALA A 185 -9.89 -8.66 10.47
C ALA A 185 -10.13 -10.16 10.19
N GLU A 186 -11.31 -10.52 9.71
CA GLU A 186 -11.68 -11.92 9.40
C GLU A 186 -10.76 -12.51 8.31
N LEU A 187 -10.44 -11.74 7.27
CA LEU A 187 -9.55 -12.19 6.20
C LEU A 187 -8.08 -12.08 6.59
N ILE A 188 -7.71 -11.14 7.46
CA ILE A 188 -6.37 -11.10 8.05
C ILE A 188 -6.11 -12.37 8.89
N ALA A 189 -7.11 -12.90 9.59
CA ALA A 189 -6.97 -14.16 10.32
C ALA A 189 -6.61 -15.35 9.39
N ASN A 190 -7.16 -15.40 8.16
CA ASN A 190 -6.78 -16.40 7.17
C ASN A 190 -5.30 -16.27 6.75
N VAL A 191 -4.83 -15.04 6.56
CA VAL A 191 -3.41 -14.77 6.25
C VAL A 191 -2.52 -15.26 7.39
N VAL A 192 -2.89 -14.97 8.65
CA VAL A 192 -2.15 -15.45 9.85
C VAL A 192 -2.09 -16.97 9.86
N ALA A 193 -3.24 -17.65 9.68
CA ALA A 193 -3.29 -19.12 9.64
C ALA A 193 -2.42 -19.69 8.51
N GLY A 194 -2.42 -19.07 7.33
CA GLY A 194 -1.54 -19.43 6.22
C GLY A 194 -0.04 -19.30 6.57
N VAL A 195 0.33 -18.21 7.26
CA VAL A 195 1.71 -17.99 7.73
C VAL A 195 2.11 -19.03 8.76
N GLU A 196 1.24 -19.34 9.74
CA GLU A 196 1.49 -20.39 10.75
C GLU A 196 1.66 -21.75 10.12
N ALA A 197 0.78 -22.13 9.17
CA ALA A 197 0.89 -23.40 8.45
C ALA A 197 2.20 -23.46 7.64
N ALA A 198 2.61 -22.37 7.01
CA ALA A 198 3.86 -22.29 6.26
C ALA A 198 5.09 -22.43 7.18
N LEU A 199 5.09 -21.80 8.36
CA LEU A 199 6.15 -21.95 9.36
C LEU A 199 6.23 -23.35 9.95
N ALA A 200 5.10 -24.05 10.06
CA ALA A 200 5.04 -25.43 10.55
C ALA A 200 5.48 -26.47 9.49
N SER A 201 5.41 -26.13 8.20
CA SER A 201 5.68 -27.07 7.10
C SER A 201 7.15 -27.20 6.73
N GLU A 202 7.96 -26.16 6.97
CA GLU A 202 9.40 -26.15 6.65
C GLU A 202 10.18 -25.12 7.50
N ASP A 203 11.47 -25.36 7.67
CA ASP A 203 12.38 -24.39 8.30
C ASP A 203 12.59 -23.19 7.38
N ARG A 204 11.95 -22.06 7.73
CA ARG A 204 11.96 -20.83 6.96
C ARG A 204 11.93 -19.59 7.84
N SER A 205 12.17 -18.46 7.22
CA SER A 205 12.03 -17.14 7.82
C SER A 205 10.91 -16.36 7.11
N ILE A 206 9.92 -15.89 7.84
CA ILE A 206 8.82 -15.08 7.30
C ILE A 206 8.79 -13.74 8.04
N TYR A 207 8.94 -12.64 7.29
CA TYR A 207 8.64 -11.30 7.76
C TYR A 207 7.30 -10.86 7.20
N VAL A 208 6.44 -10.27 8.05
CA VAL A 208 5.19 -9.66 7.64
C VAL A 208 5.28 -8.17 7.91
N ILE A 209 5.32 -7.37 6.85
CA ILE A 209 5.26 -5.90 6.91
C ILE A 209 3.81 -5.49 6.76
N TYR A 210 3.21 -4.96 7.81
CA TYR A 210 1.86 -4.44 7.75
C TYR A 210 1.88 -2.91 7.84
N TYR A 211 1.64 -2.29 6.70
CA TYR A 211 1.50 -0.85 6.55
C TYR A 211 0.09 -0.46 6.97
N ASN A 212 -0.04 0.52 7.86
CA ASN A 212 -1.30 0.92 8.50
C ASN A 212 -2.05 -0.28 9.14
N PRO A 213 -1.48 -0.91 10.19
CA PRO A 213 -1.89 -2.22 10.70
C PRO A 213 -3.18 -2.15 11.54
N VAL A 214 -4.33 -1.83 10.93
CA VAL A 214 -5.64 -1.74 11.60
C VAL A 214 -6.01 -3.05 12.30
N SER A 215 -5.72 -4.18 11.68
CA SER A 215 -5.96 -5.53 12.22
C SER A 215 -4.67 -6.22 12.72
N GLY A 216 -3.66 -5.43 13.15
CA GLY A 216 -2.38 -5.95 13.63
C GLY A 216 -2.49 -6.88 14.83
N HIS A 217 -3.54 -6.76 15.64
CA HIS A 217 -3.83 -7.64 16.77
C HIS A 217 -3.98 -9.12 16.36
N CYS A 218 -4.36 -9.42 15.12
CA CYS A 218 -4.44 -10.79 14.62
C CYS A 218 -3.04 -11.43 14.57
N PHE A 219 -2.02 -10.67 14.16
CA PHE A 219 -0.63 -11.13 14.15
C PHE A 219 -0.04 -11.21 15.56
N ASP A 220 -0.43 -10.28 16.47
CA ASP A 220 0.00 -10.31 17.87
C ASP A 220 -0.55 -11.53 18.63
N ALA A 221 -1.70 -12.06 18.22
CA ALA A 221 -2.31 -13.25 18.82
C ALA A 221 -1.63 -14.57 18.38
N SER A 222 -0.82 -14.56 17.34
CA SER A 222 -0.14 -15.75 16.84
C SER A 222 0.98 -16.20 17.79
N PRO A 223 1.04 -17.48 18.20
CA PRO A 223 2.14 -18.00 19.02
C PRO A 223 3.46 -18.15 18.23
N GLN A 224 3.41 -18.15 16.89
CA GLN A 224 4.57 -18.34 16.02
C GLN A 224 5.18 -17.02 15.53
N LEU A 225 4.50 -15.88 15.73
CA LEU A 225 4.93 -14.57 15.28
C LEU A 225 5.28 -13.67 16.45
N ARG A 226 6.33 -12.86 16.29
CA ARG A 226 6.73 -11.83 17.25
C ARG A 226 6.95 -10.53 16.52
N ARG A 227 6.59 -9.41 17.13
CA ARG A 227 6.95 -8.10 16.61
C ARG A 227 8.46 -7.97 16.52
N HIS A 228 8.93 -7.62 15.34
CA HIS A 228 10.34 -7.35 15.04
C HIS A 228 10.63 -5.85 15.04
N PHE A 229 9.69 -5.02 14.61
CA PHE A 229 9.82 -3.58 14.47
C PHE A 229 8.44 -2.91 14.50
N ALA A 230 8.35 -1.71 15.09
CA ALA A 230 7.11 -0.93 15.10
C ALA A 230 7.42 0.57 15.22
N LYS A 231 7.16 1.35 14.15
CA LYS A 231 7.38 2.83 14.14
C LYS A 231 6.40 3.54 13.21
N MET A 232 6.19 4.84 13.49
CA MET A 232 5.72 5.81 12.50
C MET A 232 6.90 6.13 11.59
N LEU A 233 6.76 5.90 10.29
CA LEU A 233 7.81 6.14 9.30
C LEU A 233 7.46 7.36 8.45
N PRO A 234 8.37 8.35 8.31
CA PRO A 234 8.10 9.58 7.60
C PRO A 234 8.02 9.35 6.09
N TYR A 235 7.22 10.20 5.44
CA TYR A 235 7.23 10.34 3.99
C TYR A 235 8.53 11.03 3.54
N GLY A 236 8.99 10.72 2.33
CA GLY A 236 10.00 11.51 1.66
C GLY A 236 9.47 12.92 1.33
N ASP A 237 10.35 13.92 1.28
CA ASP A 237 9.94 15.32 1.04
C ASP A 237 9.14 15.48 -0.25
N GLU A 238 9.47 14.73 -1.30
CA GLU A 238 8.77 14.69 -2.57
C GLU A 238 7.37 14.07 -2.51
N GLU A 239 7.09 13.27 -1.48
CA GLU A 239 5.81 12.57 -1.27
C GLU A 239 4.83 13.38 -0.41
N LEU A 240 5.30 14.45 0.23
CA LEU A 240 4.46 15.31 1.05
C LEU A 240 3.35 15.95 0.20
N GLY A 241 2.10 15.79 0.68
CA GLY A 241 0.90 16.27 -0.02
C GLY A 241 0.36 15.32 -1.10
N TYR A 242 0.93 14.10 -1.21
CA TYR A 242 0.40 13.01 -2.07
C TYR A 242 -0.26 11.90 -1.24
N GLY A 243 -0.41 12.10 0.02
CA GLY A 243 -1.18 11.32 0.98
C GLY A 243 -1.79 12.25 2.02
N PRO A 244 -2.62 11.75 2.94
CA PRO A 244 -3.31 12.58 3.93
C PRO A 244 -2.40 13.03 5.08
N ASP A 245 -1.29 12.34 5.28
CA ASP A 245 -0.42 12.47 6.44
C ASP A 245 1.01 12.86 6.04
N ARG A 246 1.93 12.86 7.00
CA ARG A 246 3.36 13.08 6.83
C ARG A 246 4.20 11.86 7.19
N ASP A 247 3.58 10.91 7.84
CA ASP A 247 4.13 9.64 8.27
C ASP A 247 3.01 8.59 8.34
N ASP A 248 3.39 7.33 8.30
CA ASP A 248 2.45 6.22 8.42
C ASP A 248 2.99 5.14 9.36
N PRO A 249 2.08 4.44 10.08
CA PRO A 249 2.45 3.36 10.99
C PRO A 249 2.85 2.11 10.22
N ILE A 250 3.99 1.54 10.61
CA ILE A 250 4.47 0.23 10.15
C ILE A 250 4.71 -0.65 11.37
N VAL A 251 4.20 -1.87 11.30
CA VAL A 251 4.62 -2.95 12.20
C VAL A 251 5.13 -4.10 11.35
N ILE A 252 6.25 -4.70 11.78
CA ILE A 252 6.84 -5.87 11.17
C ILE A 252 6.80 -7.00 12.20
N TRP A 253 6.19 -8.13 11.83
CA TRP A 253 6.28 -9.38 12.59
C TRP A 253 7.28 -10.31 11.92
N HIS A 254 7.86 -11.19 12.70
CA HIS A 254 8.76 -12.23 12.24
C HIS A 254 8.39 -13.57 12.87
N GLY A 255 8.46 -14.64 12.08
CA GLY A 255 8.37 -16.03 12.50
C GLY A 255 9.45 -16.89 11.86
N GLY A 256 9.85 -17.95 12.57
CA GLY A 256 10.88 -18.88 12.11
C GLY A 256 12.31 -18.42 12.43
N ILE A 257 13.26 -18.82 11.57
CA ILE A 257 14.70 -18.59 11.78
C ILE A 257 15.05 -17.13 11.42
N THR A 258 15.70 -16.42 12.33
CA THR A 258 16.22 -15.07 12.07
C THR A 258 17.66 -14.91 12.51
N SER A 259 18.43 -14.15 11.73
CA SER A 259 19.77 -13.69 12.08
C SER A 259 19.80 -12.27 12.65
N ARG A 260 18.66 -11.56 12.66
CA ARG A 260 18.57 -10.18 13.18
C ARG A 260 17.96 -10.15 14.58
N PRO A 261 18.53 -9.34 15.50
CA PRO A 261 17.90 -9.08 16.78
C PRO A 261 16.58 -8.31 16.61
N ILE A 262 15.69 -8.46 17.59
CA ILE A 262 14.44 -7.68 17.65
C ILE A 262 14.80 -6.20 17.90
N ASP A 263 14.23 -5.29 17.10
CA ASP A 263 14.41 -3.86 17.30
C ASP A 263 13.73 -3.39 18.59
N ALA A 264 14.36 -2.47 19.31
CA ALA A 264 13.83 -1.92 20.55
C ALA A 264 12.43 -1.27 20.41
N SER A 265 12.08 -0.84 19.19
CA SER A 265 10.74 -0.29 18.87
C SER A 265 9.64 -1.33 18.82
N ALA A 266 9.96 -2.63 18.79
CA ALA A 266 8.95 -3.71 18.63
C ALA A 266 7.84 -3.65 19.70
N ALA A 267 8.16 -3.18 20.91
CA ALA A 267 7.21 -2.98 22.00
C ALA A 267 6.38 -1.68 21.89
N ALA A 268 6.64 -0.83 20.89
CA ALA A 268 5.97 0.46 20.78
C ALA A 268 4.46 0.29 20.53
N LYS A 269 3.66 1.06 21.25
CA LYS A 269 2.23 1.20 20.98
C LYS A 269 2.05 2.15 19.79
N ILE A 270 1.65 1.60 18.66
CA ILE A 270 1.40 2.37 17.46
C ILE A 270 -0.07 2.76 17.40
N PHE A 271 -0.32 4.03 17.19
CA PHE A 271 -1.67 4.55 16.99
C PHE A 271 -2.05 4.42 15.51
N VAL A 272 -3.06 3.61 15.22
CA VAL A 272 -3.58 3.40 13.86
C VAL A 272 -4.93 4.08 13.75
N GLN A 273 -5.05 5.04 12.83
CA GLN A 273 -6.34 5.65 12.54
C GLN A 273 -7.16 4.76 11.60
N ASN A 274 -8.34 4.33 12.09
CA ASN A 274 -9.31 3.65 11.23
C ASN A 274 -10.12 4.69 10.42
N LYS A 275 -9.53 5.18 9.33
CA LYS A 275 -10.12 6.22 8.46
C LYS A 275 -11.44 5.78 7.80
N SER A 276 -11.70 4.48 7.69
CA SER A 276 -12.95 3.93 7.16
C SER A 276 -14.13 4.14 8.11
N ARG A 277 -13.90 4.08 9.42
CA ARG A 277 -14.92 4.20 10.44
C ARG A 277 -15.43 5.64 10.59
N ALA A 278 -14.53 6.62 10.53
CA ALA A 278 -14.90 8.03 10.64
C ALA A 278 -15.82 8.50 9.48
N LYS A 279 -15.69 7.90 8.29
CA LYS A 279 -16.53 8.22 7.13
C LYS A 279 -17.91 7.56 7.21
N ILE A 280 -18.03 6.40 7.85
CA ILE A 280 -19.30 5.70 8.07
C ILE A 280 -20.10 6.40 9.18
N GLU A 281 -19.46 6.82 10.28
CA GLU A 281 -20.10 7.55 11.36
C GLU A 281 -20.60 8.94 10.92
N SER A 282 -19.87 9.63 10.01
CA SER A 282 -20.32 10.92 9.44
C SER A 282 -21.48 10.76 8.47
N LEU A 283 -21.67 9.61 7.84
CA LEU A 283 -22.80 9.31 6.95
C LEU A 283 -24.05 8.88 7.75
N GLN A 284 -23.88 8.25 8.90
CA GLN A 284 -24.97 7.86 9.80
C GLN A 284 -25.49 9.02 10.65
N SER A 285 -24.70 10.06 10.90
CA SER A 285 -25.13 11.28 11.59
C SER A 285 -25.75 12.34 10.66
N ALA A 286 -25.82 12.08 9.35
CA ALA A 286 -26.40 12.95 8.34
C ALA A 286 -27.77 12.45 7.82
N VAL A 287 -28.33 11.39 8.42
CA VAL A 287 -29.70 10.89 8.26
C VAL A 287 -30.43 11.06 9.59
#